data_ae681ea6eda1ea31327b718ac9084d84
#
_entry.id   ae681ea6eda1ea31327b718ac9084d84
#
_cell.length_a   1.000
_cell.length_b   1.000
_cell.length_c   1.000
_cell.angle_alpha   90.00
_cell.angle_beta   90.00
_cell.angle_gamma   90.00
#
_symmetry.space_group_name_H-M   'P 1'
#
loop_
_entity.id
_entity.type
_entity.pdbx_description
1 polymer ?
#
loop_
_entity_poly.entity_id
_entity_poly.type
_entity_poly.pdbx_seq_one_letter_code
_entity_poly.pdbx_strand_id
1 'polypeptide(L)'
;TLCRSAMALPEADEVTSHGMPCFGVLKGKKFAYVSVDHHGDGKTALLVKISGLDEQEQLIESDPTRYYRPAYFGDGWIAIRLDLGDTDWDGIADWLRRSWAAIAPKRLAAMMEF
;
A
#
# COMPACT_ATOMS: atom_id res chain seq x y z
N THR A 1 11.39 7.91 -4.50
CA THR A 1 11.21 6.46 -4.53
C THR A 1 10.15 6.00 -3.56
N LEU A 2 9.67 4.78 -3.72
CA LEU A 2 8.66 4.20 -2.85
C LEU A 2 9.09 4.20 -1.38
N CYS A 3 10.31 3.74 -1.11
CA CYS A 3 10.84 3.68 0.24
C CYS A 3 10.89 5.06 0.88
N ARG A 4 11.39 6.05 0.15
CA ARG A 4 11.48 7.43 0.64
C ARG A 4 10.10 7.99 0.94
N SER A 5 9.13 7.78 0.07
CA SER A 5 7.77 8.26 0.27
C SER A 5 7.12 7.64 1.50
N ALA A 6 7.31 6.33 1.70
CA ALA A 6 6.75 5.64 2.85
C ALA A 6 7.42 6.08 4.16
N MET A 7 8.75 6.19 4.17
CA MET A 7 9.50 6.55 5.37
C MET A 7 9.38 8.03 5.74
N ALA A 8 8.88 8.86 4.83
CA ALA A 8 8.61 10.27 5.13
C ALA A 8 7.37 10.46 6.00
N LEU A 9 6.53 9.44 6.14
CA LEU A 9 5.33 9.52 6.96
C LEU A 9 5.67 9.41 8.45
N PRO A 10 4.90 10.08 9.34
CA PRO A 10 5.23 10.11 10.78
C PRO A 10 5.29 8.71 11.40
N GLU A 11 6.33 8.46 12.17
CA GLU A 11 6.55 7.21 12.91
C GLU A 11 6.56 5.96 12.02
N ALA A 12 6.87 6.13 10.73
CA ALA A 12 6.95 5.01 9.80
C ALA A 12 8.24 4.23 10.02
N ASP A 13 8.15 2.91 9.92
CA ASP A 13 9.31 2.03 9.98
C ASP A 13 9.23 0.99 8.87
N GLU A 14 10.38 0.44 8.52
CA GLU A 14 10.49 -0.59 7.48
C GLU A 14 10.95 -1.90 8.10
N VAL A 15 10.23 -2.99 7.80
CA VAL A 15 10.59 -4.33 8.23
C VAL A 15 10.31 -5.32 7.09
N THR A 16 10.77 -6.56 7.26
CA THR A 16 10.43 -7.64 6.32
C THR A 16 9.44 -8.58 7.00
N SER A 17 8.35 -8.87 6.32
CA SER A 17 7.32 -9.79 6.81
C SER A 17 6.92 -10.72 5.68
N HIS A 18 6.91 -12.03 5.97
CA HIS A 18 6.58 -13.06 4.98
C HIS A 18 7.39 -12.92 3.68
N GLY A 19 8.67 -12.53 3.82
CA GLY A 19 9.55 -12.35 2.67
C GLY A 19 9.32 -11.07 1.87
N MET A 20 8.44 -10.19 2.32
CA MET A 20 8.13 -8.93 1.63
C MET A 20 8.59 -7.75 2.46
N PRO A 21 9.22 -6.72 1.83
CA PRO A 21 9.42 -5.45 2.50
C PRO A 21 8.06 -4.85 2.87
N CYS A 22 7.94 -4.32 4.07
CA CYS A 22 6.71 -3.67 4.48
C CYS A 22 6.98 -2.48 5.38
N PHE A 23 6.00 -1.59 5.48
CA PHE A 23 6.11 -0.36 6.24
C PHE A 23 5.01 -0.31 7.28
N GLY A 24 5.37 0.01 8.51
CA GLY A 24 4.45 0.06 9.63
C GLY A 24 4.46 1.40 10.33
N VAL A 25 3.59 1.54 11.34
CA VAL A 25 3.48 2.73 12.18
C VAL A 25 3.79 2.33 13.61
N LEU A 26 4.75 3.02 14.25
CA LEU A 26 5.13 2.79 15.64
C LEU A 26 5.52 1.32 15.90
N LYS A 27 6.16 0.68 14.93
CA LYS A 27 6.56 -0.73 14.98
C LYS A 27 5.38 -1.68 15.21
N GLY A 28 4.18 -1.23 14.86
CA GLY A 28 2.95 -1.99 15.01
C GLY A 28 2.35 -2.42 13.69
N LYS A 29 1.10 -2.03 13.45
CA LYS A 29 0.39 -2.42 12.23
C LYS A 29 1.06 -1.93 10.98
N LYS A 30 1.00 -2.71 9.93
CA LYS A 30 1.60 -2.38 8.64
C LYS A 30 0.59 -1.64 7.77
N PHE A 31 1.05 -0.59 7.07
CA PHE A 31 0.18 0.16 6.15
C PHE A 31 0.54 -0.07 4.69
N ALA A 32 1.67 -0.70 4.40
CA ALA A 32 2.08 -0.99 3.03
C ALA A 32 2.97 -2.21 2.97
N TYR A 33 2.83 -2.98 1.89
CA TYR A 33 3.69 -4.13 1.59
C TYR A 33 4.17 -3.99 0.15
N VAL A 34 5.39 -4.46 -0.13
CA VAL A 34 5.90 -4.53 -1.49
C VAL A 34 5.99 -6.01 -1.88
N SER A 35 5.21 -6.39 -2.88
CA SER A 35 5.15 -7.76 -3.38
C SER A 35 5.97 -7.85 -4.67
N VAL A 36 6.94 -8.77 -4.70
CA VAL A 36 7.76 -9.01 -5.89
C VAL A 36 7.67 -10.49 -6.20
N ASP A 37 7.05 -10.83 -7.34
CA ASP A 37 6.88 -12.23 -7.79
C ASP A 37 6.28 -13.12 -6.69
N HIS A 38 5.30 -12.59 -5.94
CA HIS A 38 4.69 -13.29 -4.82
C HIS A 38 3.93 -14.51 -5.32
N HIS A 39 4.26 -15.68 -4.79
CA HIS A 39 3.71 -16.95 -5.25
C HIS A 39 3.89 -17.20 -6.74
N GLY A 40 4.96 -16.66 -7.34
CA GLY A 40 5.27 -16.89 -8.75
C GLY A 40 4.37 -16.14 -9.73
N ASP A 41 3.73 -15.04 -9.30
CA ASP A 41 2.83 -14.29 -10.17
C ASP A 41 3.54 -13.39 -11.19
N GLY A 42 4.85 -13.19 -11.04
CA GLY A 42 5.64 -12.37 -11.95
C GLY A 42 5.38 -10.89 -11.88
N LYS A 43 4.70 -10.42 -10.81
CA LYS A 43 4.30 -9.02 -10.68
C LYS A 43 5.05 -8.33 -9.55
N THR A 44 5.33 -7.03 -9.73
CA THR A 44 5.81 -6.16 -8.64
C THR A 44 4.71 -5.18 -8.33
N ALA A 45 4.28 -5.14 -7.08
CA ALA A 45 3.12 -4.34 -6.70
C ALA A 45 3.27 -3.76 -5.30
N LEU A 46 2.59 -2.63 -5.09
CA LEU A 46 2.41 -2.03 -3.77
C LEU A 46 1.03 -2.44 -3.26
N LEU A 47 0.99 -2.97 -2.04
CA LEU A 47 -0.25 -3.33 -1.36
C LEU A 47 -0.55 -2.28 -0.31
N VAL A 48 -1.74 -1.69 -0.38
CA VAL A 48 -2.16 -0.62 0.54
C VAL A 48 -3.57 -0.87 1.04
N LYS A 49 -3.89 -0.28 2.19
CA LYS A 49 -5.21 -0.38 2.81
C LYS A 49 -6.22 0.48 2.08
N ILE A 50 -7.42 -0.08 1.83
CA ILE A 50 -8.55 0.62 1.24
C ILE A 50 -9.79 0.42 2.12
N SER A 51 -10.93 0.99 1.71
CA SER A 51 -12.13 0.98 2.54
C SER A 51 -12.84 -0.38 2.59
N GLY A 52 -12.68 -1.22 1.57
CA GLY A 52 -13.29 -2.54 1.57
C GLY A 52 -13.56 -3.07 0.17
N LEU A 53 -14.43 -4.08 0.10
CA LEU A 53 -14.70 -4.81 -1.14
C LEU A 53 -15.22 -3.91 -2.26
N ASP A 54 -16.12 -2.99 -1.96
CA ASP A 54 -16.70 -2.12 -3.00
C ASP A 54 -15.61 -1.29 -3.67
N GLU A 55 -14.71 -0.69 -2.90
CA GLU A 55 -13.61 0.08 -3.46
C GLU A 55 -12.65 -0.83 -4.23
N GLN A 56 -12.37 -2.01 -3.70
CA GLN A 56 -11.49 -2.97 -4.38
C GLN A 56 -12.04 -3.31 -5.78
N GLU A 57 -13.33 -3.61 -5.87
CA GLU A 57 -13.97 -3.94 -7.14
C GLU A 57 -13.97 -2.75 -8.11
N GLN A 58 -14.26 -1.55 -7.61
CA GLN A 58 -14.26 -0.34 -8.44
C GLN A 58 -12.88 -0.06 -9.03
N LEU A 59 -11.83 -0.22 -8.24
CA LEU A 59 -10.47 -0.01 -8.72
C LEU A 59 -10.09 -1.03 -9.79
N ILE A 60 -10.41 -2.30 -9.57
CA ILE A 60 -10.10 -3.36 -10.53
C ILE A 60 -10.88 -3.13 -11.83
N GLU A 61 -12.15 -2.73 -11.75
CA GLU A 61 -12.93 -2.42 -12.95
C GLU A 61 -12.36 -1.22 -13.70
N SER A 62 -11.84 -0.21 -12.99
CA SER A 62 -11.31 0.99 -13.62
C SER A 62 -10.03 0.70 -14.41
N ASP A 63 -9.19 -0.21 -13.91
CA ASP A 63 -7.93 -0.56 -14.60
C ASP A 63 -7.47 -1.95 -14.14
N PRO A 64 -8.01 -3.02 -14.75
CA PRO A 64 -7.68 -4.39 -14.34
C PRO A 64 -6.23 -4.79 -14.64
N THR A 65 -5.52 -4.01 -15.46
CA THR A 65 -4.09 -4.23 -15.69
C THR A 65 -3.26 -3.75 -14.51
N ARG A 66 -3.65 -2.64 -13.88
CA ARG A 66 -2.90 -1.99 -12.82
C ARG A 66 -3.30 -2.49 -11.44
N TYR A 67 -4.59 -2.68 -11.19
CA TYR A 67 -5.09 -3.04 -9.87
C TYR A 67 -5.54 -4.50 -9.85
N TYR A 68 -5.20 -5.20 -8.75
CA TYR A 68 -5.67 -6.58 -8.60
C TYR A 68 -5.85 -6.90 -7.12
N ARG A 69 -6.57 -8.00 -6.86
CA ARG A 69 -6.82 -8.48 -5.50
C ARG A 69 -5.60 -9.21 -4.98
N PRO A 70 -4.95 -8.71 -3.90
CA PRO A 70 -3.77 -9.39 -3.37
C PRO A 70 -4.16 -10.69 -2.69
N ALA A 71 -3.36 -11.75 -2.92
CA ALA A 71 -3.59 -13.04 -2.29
C ALA A 71 -3.41 -12.93 -0.77
N TYR A 72 -4.34 -13.53 -0.03
CA TYR A 72 -4.29 -13.65 1.44
C TYR A 72 -4.45 -12.34 2.21
N PHE A 73 -4.77 -11.22 1.56
CA PHE A 73 -4.94 -9.93 2.23
C PHE A 73 -6.41 -9.55 2.44
N GLY A 74 -7.33 -10.23 1.78
CA GLY A 74 -8.75 -9.94 1.90
C GLY A 74 -9.19 -8.72 1.11
N ASP A 75 -10.43 -8.28 1.37
CA ASP A 75 -11.07 -7.24 0.57
C ASP A 75 -10.78 -5.81 1.04
N GLY A 76 -10.07 -5.65 2.14
CA GLY A 76 -9.67 -4.33 2.65
C GLY A 76 -8.33 -3.84 2.10
N TRP A 77 -7.77 -4.49 1.09
CA TRP A 77 -6.47 -4.16 0.50
C TRP A 77 -6.55 -4.19 -1.01
N ILE A 78 -5.67 -3.42 -1.65
CA ILE A 78 -5.52 -3.42 -3.11
C ILE A 78 -4.05 -3.54 -3.48
N ALA A 79 -3.76 -4.29 -4.54
CA ALA A 79 -2.43 -4.37 -5.11
C ALA A 79 -2.36 -3.44 -6.31
N ILE A 80 -1.35 -2.58 -6.34
CA ILE A 80 -1.13 -1.59 -7.40
C ILE A 80 0.18 -1.95 -8.10
N ARG A 81 0.12 -2.34 -9.36
CA ARG A 81 1.31 -2.75 -10.09
C ARG A 81 2.27 -1.59 -10.29
N LEU A 82 3.55 -1.85 -10.02
CA LEU A 82 4.63 -0.87 -10.19
C LEU A 82 5.52 -1.20 -11.40
N ASP A 83 5.24 -2.31 -12.08
CA ASP A 83 6.09 -2.85 -13.14
C ASP A 83 5.57 -2.59 -14.55
N LEU A 84 4.64 -1.64 -14.71
CA LEU A 84 4.03 -1.32 -16.00
C LEU A 84 4.80 -0.25 -16.78
N GLY A 85 5.80 0.39 -16.17
CA GLY A 85 6.63 1.40 -16.83
C GLY A 85 6.06 2.81 -16.84
N ASP A 86 4.85 3.01 -16.32
CA ASP A 86 4.17 4.30 -16.33
C ASP A 86 3.73 4.73 -14.92
N THR A 87 4.49 4.34 -13.91
CA THR A 87 4.13 4.61 -12.51
C THR A 87 4.06 6.10 -12.22
N ASP A 88 2.91 6.53 -11.69
CA ASP A 88 2.72 7.89 -11.17
C ASP A 88 3.18 7.92 -9.70
N TRP A 89 4.41 8.36 -9.48
CA TRP A 89 4.99 8.34 -8.13
C TRP A 89 4.31 9.31 -7.18
N ASP A 90 3.74 10.41 -7.68
CA ASP A 90 2.94 11.31 -6.83
C ASP A 90 1.65 10.62 -6.37
N GLY A 91 1.02 9.89 -7.26
CA GLY A 91 -0.15 9.09 -6.92
C GLY A 91 0.18 7.98 -5.93
N ILE A 92 1.34 7.34 -6.09
CA ILE A 92 1.81 6.32 -5.13
C ILE A 92 2.02 6.94 -3.75
N ALA A 93 2.61 8.14 -3.67
CA ALA A 93 2.79 8.84 -2.39
C ALA A 93 1.43 9.12 -1.73
N ASP A 94 0.43 9.50 -2.50
CA ASP A 94 -0.93 9.72 -1.99
C ASP A 94 -1.56 8.42 -1.47
N TRP A 95 -1.37 7.30 -2.19
CA TRP A 95 -1.84 6.00 -1.73
C TRP A 95 -1.20 5.60 -0.41
N LEU A 96 0.11 5.82 -0.26
CA LEU A 96 0.83 5.52 0.97
C LEU A 96 0.30 6.38 2.12
N ARG A 97 0.10 7.68 1.89
CA ARG A 97 -0.42 8.60 2.89
C ARG A 97 -1.81 8.19 3.35
N ARG A 98 -2.68 7.84 2.42
CA ARG A 98 -4.03 7.40 2.73
C ARG A 98 -4.03 6.11 3.54
N SER A 99 -3.20 5.15 3.14
CA SER A 99 -3.09 3.88 3.84
C SER A 99 -2.54 4.07 5.25
N TRP A 100 -1.51 4.93 5.38
CA TRP A 100 -0.96 5.29 6.69
C TRP A 100 -2.03 5.89 7.59
N ALA A 101 -2.83 6.82 7.08
CA ALA A 101 -3.89 7.46 7.86
C ALA A 101 -4.96 6.46 8.32
N ALA A 102 -5.23 5.43 7.53
CA ALA A 102 -6.20 4.40 7.89
C ALA A 102 -5.70 3.47 8.99
N ILE A 103 -4.38 3.29 9.11
CA ILE A 103 -3.75 2.36 10.04
C ILE A 103 -3.22 3.06 11.30
N ALA A 104 -2.74 4.30 11.16
CA ALA A 104 -2.11 5.04 12.26
C ALA A 104 -3.12 5.34 13.38
N PRO A 105 -2.64 5.46 14.63
CA PRO A 105 -3.49 5.96 15.71
C PRO A 105 -4.07 7.33 15.36
N LYS A 106 -5.29 7.60 15.84
CA LYS A 106 -6.00 8.83 15.48
C LYS A 106 -5.21 10.10 15.79
N ARG A 107 -4.45 10.11 16.87
CA ARG A 107 -3.64 11.27 17.25
C ARG A 107 -2.56 11.58 16.22
N LEU A 108 -1.97 10.55 15.61
CA LEU A 108 -0.95 10.73 14.57
C LEU A 108 -1.60 11.11 13.24
N ALA A 109 -2.72 10.49 12.90
CA ALA A 109 -3.44 10.82 11.67
C ALA A 109 -3.91 12.28 11.69
N ALA A 110 -4.34 12.78 12.85
CA ALA A 110 -4.76 14.17 12.99
C ALA A 110 -3.64 15.16 12.71
N MET A 111 -2.39 14.79 12.95
CA MET A 111 -1.23 15.66 12.66
C MET A 111 -1.01 15.85 11.16
N MET A 112 -1.58 14.99 10.32
CA MET A 112 -1.48 15.08 8.87
C MET A 112 -2.65 15.83 8.24
N GLU A 113 -3.64 16.23 9.01
CA GLU A 113 -4.77 17.01 8.52
C GLU A 113 -4.44 18.50 8.51
N PHE A 114 -4.78 19.15 7.43
CA PHE A 114 -4.49 20.57 7.23
C PHE A 114 -5.73 21.36 6.89
#